data_e3d7a875069ab3db0e7035f2c668cc9a
#
_entry.id   e3d7a875069ab3db0e7035f2c668cc9a
#
_cell.length_a   1.000
_cell.length_b   1.000
_cell.length_c   1.000
_cell.angle_alpha   90.00
_cell.angle_beta   90.00
_cell.angle_gamma   90.00
#
_symmetry.space_group_name_H-M   'P 1'
#
loop_
_entity.id
_entity.type
_entity.pdbx_description
1 polymer ?
#
loop_
_entity_poly.entity_id
_entity_poly.type
_entity_poly.pdbx_seq_one_letter_code
_entity_poly.pdbx_strand_id
1 'polypeptide(L)'
;SDDLAQETFIKAYTHLASYKNLSSFSTWLFRIAYNVFYDYIRNRKETSGLEDWEVDATHQTEQRQIGKEMDIYRGLSLLKGVERTCITLHYMEDLPIAKISAIVGIPSGTVKSHLSRGKEKLANFLKQNGYE
;
A
#
# COMPACT_ATOMS: atom_id res chain seq x y z
N SER A 1 -5.04 -4.23 9.24
CA SER A 1 -5.68 -4.72 10.45
C SER A 1 -4.77 -4.54 11.65
N ASP A 2 -5.36 -4.51 12.83
CA ASP A 2 -4.58 -4.34 14.05
C ASP A 2 -3.59 -5.48 14.26
N ASP A 3 -3.98 -6.69 13.87
CA ASP A 3 -3.08 -7.84 14.00
C ASP A 3 -1.86 -7.71 13.12
N LEU A 4 -2.04 -7.18 11.91
CA LEU A 4 -0.91 -6.99 11.00
C LEU A 4 0.01 -5.88 11.50
N ALA A 5 -0.56 -4.82 12.08
CA ALA A 5 0.24 -3.76 12.66
C ALA A 5 1.05 -4.28 13.84
N GLN A 6 0.42 -5.06 14.72
CA GLN A 6 1.11 -5.65 15.86
C GLN A 6 2.23 -6.58 15.39
N GLU A 7 1.96 -7.40 14.41
CA GLU A 7 2.99 -8.31 13.89
C GLU A 7 4.15 -7.52 13.29
N THR A 8 3.85 -6.44 12.59
CA THR A 8 4.88 -5.56 12.04
C THR A 8 5.77 -5.00 13.14
N PHE A 9 5.17 -4.49 14.21
CA PHE A 9 5.94 -3.93 15.31
C PHE A 9 6.74 -4.99 16.05
N ILE A 10 6.20 -6.18 16.22
CA ILE A 10 6.93 -7.29 16.84
C ILE A 10 8.14 -7.65 16.00
N LYS A 11 7.98 -7.78 14.69
CA LYS A 11 9.11 -8.07 13.81
C LYS A 11 10.13 -6.96 13.80
N ALA A 12 9.68 -5.71 13.82
CA ALA A 12 10.60 -4.58 13.88
C ALA A 12 11.41 -4.62 15.16
N TYR A 13 10.74 -4.83 16.28
CA TYR A 13 11.43 -4.92 17.57
C TYR A 13 12.44 -6.05 17.60
N THR A 14 12.02 -7.22 17.12
CA THR A 14 12.89 -8.40 17.12
C THR A 14 14.12 -8.21 16.25
N HIS A 15 13.97 -7.50 15.13
CA HIS A 15 15.07 -7.31 14.17
C HIS A 15 15.75 -5.96 14.29
N LEU A 16 15.42 -5.18 15.32
CA LEU A 16 16.01 -3.84 15.47
C LEU A 16 17.54 -3.86 15.50
N ALA A 17 18.10 -4.87 16.13
CA ALA A 17 19.55 -4.99 16.20
C ALA A 17 20.21 -5.22 14.84
N SER A 18 19.44 -5.72 13.87
CA SER A 18 19.98 -5.95 12.53
C SER A 18 19.82 -4.75 11.61
N TYR A 19 19.15 -3.70 12.06
CA TYR A 19 19.04 -2.47 11.28
C TYR A 19 20.41 -1.79 11.25
N LYS A 20 20.94 -1.63 10.05
CA LYS A 20 22.34 -1.17 9.89
C LYS A 20 22.45 0.22 9.28
N ASN A 21 21.39 0.99 9.31
CA ASN A 21 21.38 2.34 8.76
C ASN A 21 21.69 2.41 7.26
N LEU A 22 21.47 1.30 6.56
CA LEU A 22 21.64 1.29 5.10
C LEU A 22 20.49 2.00 4.39
N SER A 23 19.41 2.21 5.09
CA SER A 23 18.27 2.97 4.60
C SER A 23 17.73 3.77 5.77
N SER A 24 16.80 4.71 5.49
CA SER A 24 16.16 5.43 6.58
C SER A 24 15.33 4.46 7.42
N PHE A 25 15.14 4.81 8.68
CA PHE A 25 14.36 3.97 9.57
C PHE A 25 12.94 3.74 9.03
N SER A 26 12.31 4.78 8.50
CA SER A 26 10.97 4.64 7.98
C SER A 26 10.91 3.71 6.77
N THR A 27 11.91 3.77 5.89
CA THR A 27 11.98 2.85 4.75
C THR A 27 12.11 1.41 5.24
N TRP A 28 12.96 1.20 6.22
CA TRP A 28 13.15 -0.13 6.80
C TRP A 28 11.86 -0.65 7.44
N LEU A 29 11.17 0.21 8.18
CA LEU A 29 9.92 -0.18 8.83
C LEU A 29 8.81 -0.46 7.81
N PHE A 30 8.67 0.38 6.79
CA PHE A 30 7.68 0.14 5.73
C PHE A 30 7.97 -1.16 5.00
N ARG A 31 9.23 -1.50 4.82
CA ARG A 31 9.59 -2.77 4.17
C ARG A 31 9.12 -3.96 5.00
N ILE A 32 9.30 -3.89 6.31
CA ILE A 32 8.79 -4.95 7.20
C ILE A 32 7.27 -5.03 7.09
N ALA A 33 6.59 -3.90 7.17
CA ALA A 33 5.13 -3.86 7.08
C ALA A 33 4.63 -4.44 5.76
N TYR A 34 5.29 -4.07 4.67
CA TYR A 34 4.93 -4.56 3.35
C TYR A 34 5.06 -6.09 3.28
N ASN A 35 6.16 -6.62 3.80
CA ASN A 35 6.38 -8.06 3.79
C ASN A 35 5.38 -8.80 4.67
N VAL A 36 5.07 -8.28 5.83
CA VAL A 36 4.05 -8.86 6.71
C VAL A 36 2.71 -8.91 6.00
N PHE A 37 2.32 -7.82 5.37
CA PHE A 37 1.04 -7.73 4.69
C PHE A 37 0.94 -8.70 3.53
N TYR A 38 1.98 -8.78 2.71
CA TYR A 38 1.95 -9.70 1.56
C TYR A 38 2.03 -11.15 1.96
N ASP A 39 2.75 -11.48 3.03
CA ASP A 39 2.73 -12.84 3.56
C ASP A 39 1.32 -13.22 4.02
N TYR A 40 0.65 -12.31 4.69
CA TYR A 40 -0.72 -12.53 5.12
C TYR A 40 -1.64 -12.77 3.91
N ILE A 41 -1.52 -11.94 2.89
CA ILE A 41 -2.35 -12.07 1.69
C ILE A 41 -2.09 -13.38 0.97
N ARG A 42 -0.83 -13.78 0.83
CA ARG A 42 -0.50 -15.05 0.19
C ARG A 42 -1.08 -16.23 0.93
N ASN A 43 -0.94 -16.23 2.25
CA ASN A 43 -1.47 -17.32 3.05
C ASN A 43 -2.99 -17.38 2.97
N ARG A 44 -3.64 -16.23 3.01
CA ARG A 44 -5.09 -16.17 2.88
C ARG A 44 -5.55 -16.66 1.52
N LYS A 45 -4.82 -16.29 0.47
CA LYS A 45 -5.14 -16.69 -0.88
C LYS A 45 -5.04 -18.20 -1.05
N GLU A 46 -4.01 -18.82 -0.50
CA GLU A 46 -3.84 -20.24 -0.53
C GLU A 46 -4.95 -20.97 0.22
N THR A 47 -5.39 -20.41 1.32
CA THR A 47 -6.41 -21.01 2.17
C THR A 47 -7.80 -20.88 1.56
N SER A 48 -8.11 -19.72 1.01
CA SER A 48 -9.48 -19.40 0.56
C SER A 48 -9.65 -19.45 -0.95
N GLY A 49 -8.57 -19.60 -1.70
CA GLY A 49 -8.65 -19.65 -3.15
C GLY A 49 -8.90 -18.28 -3.80
N LEU A 50 -8.71 -17.22 -3.09
CA LEU A 50 -8.88 -15.88 -3.63
C LEU A 50 -7.77 -15.56 -4.62
N GLU A 51 -8.14 -15.01 -5.76
CA GLU A 51 -7.16 -14.62 -6.75
C GLU A 51 -6.64 -13.21 -6.53
N ASP A 52 -7.49 -12.34 -6.06
CA ASP A 52 -7.15 -10.97 -5.74
C ASP A 52 -7.48 -10.72 -4.29
N TRP A 53 -6.72 -9.81 -3.68
CA TRP A 53 -7.06 -9.36 -2.35
C TRP A 53 -7.64 -7.96 -2.43
N GLU A 54 -8.54 -7.68 -1.51
CA GLU A 54 -9.13 -6.37 -1.41
C GLU A 54 -9.02 -5.90 0.02
N VAL A 55 -8.86 -4.60 0.18
CA VAL A 55 -8.88 -4.01 1.51
C VAL A 55 -10.32 -4.03 1.99
N ASP A 56 -10.50 -4.44 3.23
CA ASP A 56 -11.80 -4.42 3.84
C ASP A 56 -12.33 -2.99 3.87
N ALA A 57 -13.43 -2.76 3.20
CA ALA A 57 -14.00 -1.44 3.07
C ALA A 57 -14.93 -1.06 4.21
N THR A 58 -15.12 -1.95 5.18
CA THR A 58 -16.05 -1.67 6.27
C THR A 58 -15.68 -0.45 7.08
N HIS A 59 -14.39 -0.16 7.17
CA HIS A 59 -13.95 1.02 7.90
C HIS A 59 -14.35 2.33 7.23
N GLN A 60 -14.69 2.27 5.96
CA GLN A 60 -15.03 3.47 5.21
C GLN A 60 -16.40 4.03 5.59
N THR A 61 -17.26 3.19 6.13
CA THR A 61 -18.60 3.65 6.49
C THR A 61 -18.58 4.70 7.57
N GLU A 62 -17.53 4.73 8.36
CA GLU A 62 -17.40 5.72 9.42
C GLU A 62 -16.87 7.05 8.93
N GLN A 63 -16.40 7.10 7.69
CA GLN A 63 -15.78 8.28 7.10
C GLN A 63 -16.74 9.09 6.25
N ARG A 64 -18.01 8.87 6.38
CA ARG A 64 -19.01 9.40 5.48
C ARG A 64 -19.09 10.92 5.41
N GLN A 65 -18.51 11.59 6.36
CA GLN A 65 -18.67 13.04 6.46
C GLN A 65 -17.92 13.80 5.38
N ILE A 66 -17.00 13.17 4.66
CA ILE A 66 -16.14 13.89 3.74
C ILE A 66 -16.17 13.22 2.37
N GLY A 67 -16.91 13.83 1.45
CA GLY A 67 -17.12 13.25 0.14
C GLY A 67 -15.83 13.09 -0.67
N LYS A 68 -14.97 14.10 -0.66
CA LYS A 68 -13.73 14.04 -1.44
C LYS A 68 -12.79 12.97 -0.94
N GLU A 69 -12.62 12.88 0.38
CA GLU A 69 -11.76 11.86 0.95
C GLU A 69 -12.30 10.47 0.68
N MET A 70 -13.63 10.30 0.80
CA MET A 70 -14.25 9.04 0.48
C MET A 70 -14.01 8.63 -0.97
N ASP A 71 -14.09 9.59 -1.89
CA ASP A 71 -13.87 9.29 -3.30
C ASP A 71 -12.43 8.87 -3.56
N ILE A 72 -11.48 9.50 -2.89
CA ILE A 72 -10.07 9.10 -3.01
C ILE A 72 -9.88 7.67 -2.50
N TYR A 73 -10.44 7.35 -1.34
CA TYR A 73 -10.33 6.00 -0.80
C TYR A 73 -11.02 4.97 -1.68
N ARG A 74 -12.17 5.31 -2.26
CA ARG A 74 -12.83 4.42 -3.21
C ARG A 74 -11.98 4.21 -4.44
N GLY A 75 -11.36 5.27 -4.94
CA GLY A 75 -10.45 5.16 -6.07
C GLY A 75 -9.28 4.26 -5.77
N LEU A 76 -8.68 4.44 -4.60
CA LEU A 76 -7.56 3.61 -4.18
C LEU A 76 -7.98 2.14 -4.05
N SER A 77 -9.21 1.88 -3.63
CA SER A 77 -9.69 0.50 -3.50
C SER A 77 -9.85 -0.20 -4.83
N LEU A 78 -9.92 0.55 -5.94
CA LEU A 78 -9.96 -0.04 -7.28
C LEU A 78 -8.59 -0.50 -7.75
N LEU A 79 -7.54 0.03 -7.16
CA LEU A 79 -6.19 -0.40 -7.47
C LEU A 79 -5.88 -1.70 -6.73
N LYS A 80 -4.99 -2.50 -7.26
CA LYS A 80 -4.68 -3.79 -6.67
C LYS A 80 -3.20 -3.97 -6.41
N GLY A 81 -2.92 -4.72 -5.35
CA GLY A 81 -1.58 -5.18 -5.04
C GLY A 81 -0.54 -4.09 -5.04
N VAL A 82 0.52 -4.33 -5.77
CA VAL A 82 1.69 -3.45 -5.80
C VAL A 82 1.34 -2.07 -6.35
N GLU A 83 0.40 -1.99 -7.30
CA GLU A 83 -0.01 -0.71 -7.86
C GLU A 83 -0.57 0.22 -6.79
N ARG A 84 -1.48 -0.30 -5.96
CA ARG A 84 -2.03 0.47 -4.84
C ARG A 84 -0.92 0.88 -3.87
N THR A 85 -0.04 -0.04 -3.54
CA THR A 85 1.06 0.24 -2.62
C THR A 85 1.95 1.36 -3.15
N CYS A 86 2.32 1.30 -4.42
CA CYS A 86 3.18 2.33 -5.01
C CYS A 86 2.50 3.69 -4.98
N ILE A 87 1.23 3.75 -5.36
CA ILE A 87 0.48 5.01 -5.35
C ILE A 87 0.40 5.58 -3.93
N THR A 88 0.07 4.73 -2.97
CA THR A 88 -0.06 5.19 -1.58
C THR A 88 1.27 5.70 -1.05
N LEU A 89 2.34 4.98 -1.27
CA LEU A 89 3.65 5.39 -0.76
C LEU A 89 4.15 6.67 -1.42
N HIS A 90 3.90 6.82 -2.71
CA HIS A 90 4.39 7.99 -3.42
C HIS A 90 3.57 9.24 -3.13
N TYR A 91 2.26 9.14 -3.21
CA TYR A 91 1.40 10.32 -3.12
C TYR A 91 0.91 10.64 -1.71
N MET A 92 0.75 9.64 -0.86
CA MET A 92 0.28 9.88 0.50
C MET A 92 1.41 9.98 1.50
N GLU A 93 2.50 9.22 1.29
CA GLU A 93 3.64 9.22 2.20
C GLU A 93 4.82 10.02 1.66
N ASP A 94 4.68 10.61 0.48
CA ASP A 94 5.71 11.46 -0.14
C ASP A 94 7.07 10.77 -0.31
N LEU A 95 7.05 9.47 -0.58
CA LEU A 95 8.29 8.74 -0.76
C LEU A 95 8.77 8.81 -2.21
N PRO A 96 10.06 9.02 -2.43
CA PRO A 96 10.61 8.99 -3.78
C PRO A 96 10.64 7.57 -4.33
N ILE A 97 10.68 7.48 -5.65
CA ILE A 97 10.62 6.18 -6.34
C ILE A 97 11.71 5.22 -5.88
N ALA A 98 12.91 5.73 -5.63
CA ALA A 98 14.01 4.88 -5.18
C ALA A 98 13.70 4.20 -3.85
N LYS A 99 13.06 4.92 -2.94
CA LYS A 99 12.69 4.33 -1.65
C LYS A 99 11.54 3.33 -1.80
N ILE A 100 10.58 3.63 -2.66
CA ILE A 100 9.50 2.69 -2.93
C ILE A 100 10.06 1.41 -3.53
N SER A 101 11.00 1.53 -4.46
CA SER A 101 11.68 0.36 -5.03
C SER A 101 12.32 -0.50 -3.94
N ALA A 102 12.98 0.13 -2.98
CA ALA A 102 13.61 -0.59 -1.88
C ALA A 102 12.59 -1.28 -0.97
N ILE A 103 11.47 -0.62 -0.72
CA ILE A 103 10.41 -1.18 0.14
C ILE A 103 9.74 -2.36 -0.52
N VAL A 104 9.35 -2.20 -1.78
CA VAL A 104 8.53 -3.18 -2.49
C VAL A 104 9.38 -4.29 -3.10
N GLY A 105 10.65 -4.01 -3.34
CA GLY A 105 11.57 -5.03 -3.88
C GLY A 105 11.44 -5.21 -5.38
N ILE A 106 11.07 -4.17 -6.12
CA ILE A 106 10.98 -4.21 -7.57
C ILE A 106 11.80 -3.08 -8.16
N PRO A 107 12.20 -3.19 -9.44
CA PRO A 107 13.00 -2.14 -10.06
C PRO A 107 12.26 -0.79 -10.11
N SER A 108 13.04 0.28 -10.08
CA SER A 108 12.47 1.63 -10.15
C SER A 108 11.64 1.85 -11.40
N GLY A 109 12.04 1.29 -12.53
CA GLY A 109 11.26 1.40 -13.75
C GLY A 109 9.88 0.75 -13.62
N THR A 110 9.82 -0.36 -12.90
CA THR A 110 8.56 -1.03 -12.65
C THR A 110 7.69 -0.22 -11.70
N VAL A 111 8.30 0.43 -10.69
CA VAL A 111 7.57 1.35 -9.81
C VAL A 111 6.95 2.47 -10.65
N LYS A 112 7.72 3.05 -11.57
CA LYS A 112 7.20 4.11 -12.43
C LYS A 112 6.01 3.64 -13.26
N SER A 113 6.07 2.43 -13.78
CA SER A 113 4.96 1.86 -14.54
C SER A 113 3.71 1.69 -13.69
N HIS A 114 3.88 1.21 -12.47
CA HIS A 114 2.75 1.08 -11.55
C HIS A 114 2.16 2.43 -11.19
N LEU A 115 3.01 3.44 -10.97
CA LEU A 115 2.52 4.78 -10.67
C LEU A 115 1.74 5.35 -11.86
N SER A 116 2.25 5.16 -13.06
CA SER A 116 1.58 5.67 -14.26
C SER A 116 0.21 5.03 -14.44
N ARG A 117 0.14 3.71 -14.35
CA ARG A 117 -1.14 3.01 -14.50
C ARG A 117 -2.11 3.33 -13.37
N GLY A 118 -1.61 3.37 -12.14
CA GLY A 118 -2.46 3.69 -11.00
C GLY A 118 -3.02 5.10 -11.07
N LYS A 119 -2.17 6.04 -11.47
CA LYS A 119 -2.59 7.44 -11.63
C LYS A 119 -3.67 7.57 -12.68
N GLU A 120 -3.52 6.86 -13.79
CA GLU A 120 -4.52 6.89 -14.85
C GLU A 120 -5.86 6.33 -14.38
N LYS A 121 -5.83 5.22 -13.67
CA LYS A 121 -7.05 4.61 -13.13
C LYS A 121 -7.75 5.54 -12.14
N LEU A 122 -6.97 6.18 -11.27
CA LEU A 122 -7.53 7.12 -10.31
C LEU A 122 -8.13 8.33 -11.02
N ALA A 123 -7.43 8.87 -12.01
CA ALA A 123 -7.92 10.03 -12.75
C ALA A 123 -9.23 9.71 -13.44
N ASN A 124 -9.33 8.54 -14.06
CA ASN A 124 -10.56 8.13 -14.72
C ASN A 124 -11.70 7.96 -13.73
N PHE A 125 -11.42 7.34 -12.59
CA PHE A 125 -12.44 7.17 -11.56
C PHE A 125 -12.95 8.53 -11.06
N LEU A 126 -12.04 9.45 -10.80
CA LEU A 126 -12.42 10.76 -10.29
C LEU A 126 -13.23 11.55 -11.32
N LYS A 127 -12.86 11.45 -12.58
CA LYS A 127 -13.63 12.12 -13.64
C LYS A 127 -15.05 11.59 -13.70
N GLN A 128 -15.23 10.28 -13.56
CA GLN A 128 -16.55 9.67 -13.56
C GLN A 128 -17.38 10.11 -12.35
N ASN A 129 -16.73 10.60 -11.31
CA ASN A 129 -17.40 11.05 -10.10
C ASN A 129 -17.42 12.58 -9.97
N GLY A 130 -17.27 13.28 -11.08
CA GLY A 130 -17.46 14.72 -11.12
C GLY A 130 -16.24 15.58 -10.89
N TYR A 131 -15.07 14.99 -10.79
CA TYR A 131 -13.83 15.76 -10.63
C TYR A 131 -13.19 16.01 -11.99
N GLU A 132 -12.46 17.09 -12.08
CA GLU A 132 -11.76 17.43 -13.32
C GLU A 132 -10.25 17.31 -13.19
#